data_eb22af770bd2f47aa5c1990e3eb3c9e4
#
_entry.id   eb22af770bd2f47aa5c1990e3eb3c9e4
#
_cell.length_a   1.000
_cell.length_b   1.000
_cell.length_c   1.000
_cell.angle_alpha   90.00
_cell.angle_beta   90.00
_cell.angle_gamma   90.00
#
_symmetry.space_group_name_H-M   'P 1'
#
loop_
_entity.id
_entity.type
_entity.pdbx_description
1 polymer ?
#
loop_
_entity_poly.entity_id
_entity_poly.type
_entity_poly.pdbx_seq_one_letter_code
_entity_poly.pdbx_strand_id
1 'polypeptide(L)'
;RGLGDVYKRQPKWLEGEYYTVNPMAIRSAIDVYGENTRVVIPITTHDFGTVYLVAIGAMMVGSIVMTAQQGQHVQRNDELGYFKFGGSTLVLLVDAARVHWDDDLLVNSDACIETLVRVGMRMGHARTLPDSVGEETRPR
;
A
#
# COMPACT_ATOMS: atom_id res chain seq x y z
N ARG A 1 4.88 13.74 -13.37
CA ARG A 1 4.91 12.52 -14.22
C ARG A 1 4.38 11.41 -13.36
N GLY A 2 3.23 10.81 -13.74
CA GLY A 2 2.55 9.84 -12.94
C GLY A 2 3.29 8.52 -12.82
N LEU A 3 2.87 7.72 -11.85
CA LEU A 3 3.24 6.34 -11.73
C LEU A 3 3.18 5.72 -13.13
N GLY A 4 4.35 5.28 -13.62
CA GLY A 4 4.41 4.49 -14.84
C GLY A 4 3.57 3.23 -14.69
N ASP A 5 3.44 2.51 -15.76
CA ASP A 5 2.62 1.30 -15.84
C ASP A 5 2.73 0.43 -14.58
N VAL A 6 1.60 0.26 -13.91
CA VAL A 6 1.52 -0.48 -12.64
C VAL A 6 0.93 -1.85 -12.94
N TYR A 7 1.71 -2.90 -12.67
CA TYR A 7 1.26 -4.29 -12.86
C TYR A 7 0.89 -4.91 -11.52
N LYS A 8 -0.28 -5.51 -11.48
CA LYS A 8 -0.75 -6.26 -10.32
C LYS A 8 -0.35 -7.74 -10.46
N ARG A 9 0.31 -8.27 -9.42
CA ARG A 9 0.52 -9.72 -9.26
C ARG A 9 -0.66 -10.35 -8.52
N GLN A 10 -0.65 -11.67 -8.38
CA GLN A 10 -1.70 -12.41 -7.68
C GLN A 10 -1.90 -11.88 -6.24
N PRO A 11 -3.11 -11.44 -5.86
CA PRO A 11 -3.43 -11.11 -4.49
C PRO A 11 -3.35 -12.35 -3.61
N LYS A 12 -2.82 -12.19 -2.41
CA LYS A 12 -2.80 -13.25 -1.41
C LYS A 12 -3.83 -12.96 -0.33
N TRP A 13 -4.81 -13.85 -0.21
CA TRP A 13 -5.80 -13.82 0.86
C TRP A 13 -5.20 -14.46 2.11
N LEU A 14 -5.35 -13.80 3.25
CA LEU A 14 -5.00 -14.28 4.56
C LEU A 14 -6.27 -14.24 5.41
N GLU A 15 -6.83 -15.41 5.67
CA GLU A 15 -7.99 -15.56 6.55
C GLU A 15 -7.59 -15.21 7.99
N GLY A 16 -8.50 -14.65 8.73
CA GLY A 16 -8.27 -14.26 10.11
C GLY A 16 -9.55 -13.74 10.77
N GLU A 17 -9.39 -13.03 11.84
CA GLU A 17 -10.46 -12.46 12.63
C GLU A 17 -11.09 -11.22 11.98
N TYR A 18 -12.12 -10.69 12.62
CA TYR A 18 -12.82 -9.48 12.22
C TYR A 18 -12.96 -8.51 13.40
N TYR A 19 -11.85 -8.21 14.06
CA TYR A 19 -11.84 -7.18 15.09
C TYR A 19 -12.16 -5.82 14.50
N THR A 20 -12.73 -4.94 15.32
CA THR A 20 -12.93 -3.54 14.91
C THR A 20 -11.58 -2.84 14.67
N VAL A 21 -11.51 -2.02 13.62
CA VAL A 21 -10.34 -1.15 13.36
C VAL A 21 -10.48 0.22 14.04
N ASN A 22 -11.34 0.35 15.04
CA ASN A 22 -11.46 1.57 15.84
C ASN A 22 -10.11 1.88 16.51
N PRO A 23 -9.70 3.16 16.61
CA PRO A 23 -8.43 3.55 17.24
C PRO A 23 -8.21 2.99 18.65
N MET A 24 -9.26 2.77 19.43
CA MET A 24 -9.15 2.15 20.74
C MET A 24 -8.71 0.68 20.65
N ALA A 25 -9.23 -0.08 19.69
CA ALA A 25 -8.83 -1.47 19.49
C ALA A 25 -7.39 -1.56 18.97
N ILE A 26 -7.01 -0.69 18.05
CA ILE A 26 -5.65 -0.63 17.48
C ILE A 26 -4.61 -0.29 18.55
N ARG A 27 -4.97 0.49 19.55
CA ARG A 27 -4.10 0.85 20.69
C ARG A 27 -4.10 -0.20 21.81
N SER A 28 -4.91 -1.25 21.70
CA SER A 28 -4.94 -2.37 22.65
C SER A 28 -3.76 -3.34 22.43
N ALA A 29 -3.70 -4.39 23.24
CA ALA A 29 -2.70 -5.44 23.09
C ALA A 29 -2.99 -6.40 21.93
N ILE A 30 -4.11 -6.23 21.23
CA ILE A 30 -4.51 -7.08 20.09
C ILE A 30 -3.84 -6.54 18.84
N ASP A 31 -3.13 -7.39 18.10
CA ASP A 31 -2.59 -7.07 16.78
C ASP A 31 -3.70 -7.13 15.70
N VAL A 32 -4.60 -6.13 15.74
CA VAL A 32 -5.76 -6.07 14.84
C VAL A 32 -5.36 -6.19 13.37
N TYR A 33 -4.28 -5.55 12.96
CA TYR A 33 -3.84 -5.57 11.55
C TYR A 33 -3.18 -6.88 11.14
N GLY A 34 -2.53 -7.55 12.09
CA GLY A 34 -1.90 -8.84 11.88
C GLY A 34 -2.87 -10.01 12.01
N GLU A 35 -3.95 -9.88 12.76
CA GLU A 35 -4.91 -10.96 13.02
C GLU A 35 -6.15 -10.91 12.12
N ASN A 36 -6.61 -9.71 11.70
CA ASN A 36 -7.79 -9.59 10.86
C ASN A 36 -7.58 -10.19 9.46
N THR A 37 -8.68 -10.70 8.91
CA THR A 37 -8.75 -11.10 7.48
C THR A 37 -8.25 -9.96 6.61
N ARG A 38 -7.33 -10.25 5.71
CA ARG A 38 -6.69 -9.26 4.86
C ARG A 38 -6.30 -9.80 3.49
N VAL A 39 -6.17 -8.89 2.54
CA VAL A 39 -5.69 -9.20 1.19
C VAL A 39 -4.40 -8.43 0.95
N VAL A 40 -3.33 -9.15 0.66
CA VAL A 40 -2.05 -8.57 0.27
C VAL A 40 -1.98 -8.51 -1.25
N ILE A 41 -1.85 -7.32 -1.81
CA ILE A 41 -1.88 -7.05 -3.23
C ILE A 41 -0.50 -6.54 -3.65
N PRO A 42 0.37 -7.39 -4.22
CA PRO A 42 1.63 -6.93 -4.77
C PRO A 42 1.40 -6.21 -6.10
N ILE A 43 1.94 -5.01 -6.22
CA ILE A 43 1.85 -4.17 -7.41
C ILE A 43 3.27 -3.87 -7.86
N THR A 44 3.64 -4.27 -9.07
CA THR A 44 4.94 -3.94 -9.65
C THR A 44 4.84 -2.57 -10.33
N THR A 45 5.70 -1.66 -9.94
CA THR A 45 5.73 -0.30 -10.48
C THR A 45 7.10 -0.02 -11.12
N HIS A 46 7.14 0.93 -12.02
CA HIS A 46 8.39 1.35 -12.65
C HIS A 46 9.32 2.05 -11.65
N ASP A 47 8.77 3.00 -10.87
CA ASP A 47 9.60 3.90 -10.06
C ASP A 47 9.85 3.37 -8.64
N PHE A 48 8.87 2.69 -8.05
CA PHE A 48 8.93 2.23 -6.66
C PHE A 48 9.28 0.75 -6.50
N GLY A 49 9.48 0.01 -7.61
CA GLY A 49 9.65 -1.44 -7.57
C GLY A 49 8.35 -2.15 -7.20
N THR A 50 8.42 -3.19 -6.38
CA THR A 50 7.21 -3.87 -5.89
C THR A 50 6.67 -3.16 -4.66
N VAL A 51 5.45 -2.68 -4.77
CA VAL A 51 4.68 -2.06 -3.68
C VAL A 51 3.63 -3.07 -3.20
N TYR A 52 3.38 -3.13 -1.91
CA TYR A 52 2.33 -4.00 -1.35
C TYR A 52 1.21 -3.13 -0.79
N LEU A 53 0.01 -3.30 -1.35
CA LEU A 53 -1.20 -2.74 -0.79
C LEU A 53 -1.90 -3.85 0.01
N VAL A 54 -2.13 -3.62 1.30
CA VAL A 54 -2.81 -4.56 2.18
C VAL A 54 -4.16 -3.99 2.55
N ALA A 55 -5.23 -4.64 2.08
CA ALA A 55 -6.59 -4.31 2.48
C ALA A 55 -6.96 -5.15 3.70
N ILE A 56 -7.35 -4.51 4.79
CA ILE A 56 -7.66 -5.14 6.07
C ILE A 56 -9.15 -5.10 6.31
N GLY A 57 -9.77 -6.28 6.49
CA GLY A 57 -11.17 -6.40 6.86
C GLY A 57 -11.40 -6.01 8.32
N ALA A 58 -12.65 -5.70 8.65
CA ALA A 58 -13.05 -5.35 10.00
C ALA A 58 -14.45 -5.86 10.30
N MET A 59 -14.86 -5.82 11.55
CA MET A 59 -16.23 -6.14 11.98
C MET A 59 -17.23 -5.28 11.20
N MET A 60 -18.25 -5.90 10.63
CA MET A 60 -19.28 -5.30 9.77
C MET A 60 -18.78 -4.72 8.43
N VAL A 61 -17.48 -4.62 8.20
CA VAL A 61 -16.85 -4.11 6.97
C VAL A 61 -15.88 -5.14 6.37
N GLY A 62 -16.02 -6.41 6.73
CA GLY A 62 -15.06 -7.46 6.41
C GLY A 62 -15.03 -7.93 4.97
N SER A 63 -16.00 -7.54 4.14
CA SER A 63 -16.05 -7.99 2.75
C SER A 63 -15.16 -7.12 1.86
N ILE A 64 -13.94 -7.57 1.65
CA ILE A 64 -13.02 -6.99 0.68
C ILE A 64 -13.39 -7.57 -0.69
N VAL A 65 -13.71 -6.72 -1.65
CA VAL A 65 -14.01 -7.12 -3.03
C VAL A 65 -12.90 -6.65 -3.95
N MET A 66 -12.26 -7.57 -4.64
CA MET A 66 -11.27 -7.26 -5.65
C MET A 66 -11.93 -7.20 -7.02
N THR A 67 -11.86 -6.04 -7.70
CA THR A 67 -12.40 -5.85 -9.05
C THR A 67 -11.33 -5.98 -10.12
N ALA A 68 -10.10 -5.61 -9.81
CA ALA A 68 -8.98 -5.79 -10.73
C ALA A 68 -8.57 -7.26 -10.82
N GLN A 69 -8.27 -7.73 -12.03
CA GLN A 69 -7.86 -9.11 -12.29
C GLN A 69 -6.35 -9.30 -12.11
N GLN A 70 -5.96 -10.54 -11.79
CA GLN A 70 -4.55 -10.92 -11.72
C GLN A 70 -3.85 -10.69 -13.08
N GLY A 71 -2.67 -10.09 -13.05
CA GLY A 71 -1.89 -9.79 -14.25
C GLY A 71 -2.39 -8.60 -15.05
N GLN A 72 -3.49 -7.98 -14.62
CA GLN A 72 -4.01 -6.79 -15.26
C GLN A 72 -3.04 -5.62 -15.09
N HIS A 73 -2.78 -4.93 -16.19
CA HIS A 73 -2.16 -3.62 -16.16
C HIS A 73 -3.16 -2.62 -15.60
N VAL A 74 -2.76 -1.85 -14.61
CA VAL A 74 -3.61 -0.82 -14.00
C VAL A 74 -3.00 0.55 -14.17
N GLN A 75 -3.83 1.50 -14.53
CA GLN A 75 -3.46 2.90 -14.68
C GLN A 75 -3.82 3.69 -13.43
N ARG A 76 -3.38 4.93 -13.38
CA ARG A 76 -3.79 5.85 -12.32
C ARG A 76 -5.33 6.00 -12.34
N ASN A 77 -5.93 5.93 -11.16
CA ASN A 77 -7.37 5.97 -10.88
C ASN A 77 -8.18 4.72 -11.29
N ASP A 78 -7.54 3.67 -11.78
CA ASP A 78 -8.24 2.41 -11.94
C ASP A 78 -8.64 1.84 -10.58
N GLU A 79 -9.86 1.30 -10.50
CA GLU A 79 -10.34 0.63 -9.30
C GLU A 79 -9.63 -0.71 -9.12
N LEU A 80 -9.04 -0.92 -7.95
CA LEU A 80 -8.47 -2.21 -7.57
C LEU A 80 -9.49 -3.10 -6.85
N GLY A 81 -10.41 -2.49 -6.15
CA GLY A 81 -11.41 -3.14 -5.32
C GLY A 81 -12.07 -2.16 -4.36
N TYR A 82 -12.96 -2.68 -3.52
CA TYR A 82 -13.67 -1.88 -2.53
C TYR A 82 -14.01 -2.70 -1.28
N PHE A 83 -14.35 -2.00 -0.21
CA PHE A 83 -14.96 -2.60 0.98
C PHE A 83 -16.47 -2.51 0.90
N LYS A 84 -17.19 -3.62 1.15
CA LYS A 84 -18.65 -3.56 1.31
C LYS A 84 -19.00 -2.93 2.66
N PHE A 85 -20.10 -2.18 2.69
CA PHE A 85 -20.70 -1.58 3.88
C PHE A 85 -19.86 -0.51 4.58
N GLY A 86 -18.88 0.07 3.93
CA GLY A 86 -18.10 1.19 4.45
C GLY A 86 -16.59 1.06 4.24
N GLY A 87 -15.85 2.02 4.73
CA GLY A 87 -14.40 2.02 4.70
C GLY A 87 -13.78 1.17 5.79
N SER A 88 -12.58 0.68 5.54
CA SER A 88 -11.74 0.01 6.53
C SER A 88 -10.31 0.55 6.41
N THR A 89 -9.31 -0.25 6.70
CA THR A 89 -7.91 0.18 6.69
C THR A 89 -7.17 -0.37 5.48
N LEU A 90 -6.36 0.48 4.87
CA LEU A 90 -5.36 0.10 3.88
C LEU A 90 -3.97 0.37 4.46
N VAL A 91 -3.07 -0.59 4.29
CA VAL A 91 -1.64 -0.39 4.59
C VAL A 91 -0.86 -0.44 3.28
N LEU A 92 -0.08 0.59 3.02
CA LEU A 92 0.79 0.68 1.85
C LEU A 92 2.24 0.49 2.30
N LEU A 93 2.89 -0.54 1.78
CA LEU A 93 4.30 -0.82 2.04
C LEU A 93 5.11 -0.54 0.78
N VAL A 94 6.08 0.33 0.92
CA VAL A 94 7.00 0.74 -0.16
C VAL A 94 8.43 0.62 0.36
N ASP A 95 9.35 0.23 -0.51
CA ASP A 95 10.78 0.21 -0.17
C ASP A 95 11.24 1.62 0.22
N ALA A 96 11.75 1.78 1.43
CA ALA A 96 12.21 3.06 1.96
C ALA A 96 13.34 3.69 1.11
N ALA A 97 14.14 2.86 0.42
CA ALA A 97 15.18 3.35 -0.48
C ALA A 97 14.62 3.99 -1.76
N ARG A 98 13.35 3.71 -2.09
CA ARG A 98 12.71 4.12 -3.35
C ARG A 98 11.70 5.25 -3.20
N VAL A 99 11.33 5.61 -1.98
CA VAL A 99 10.31 6.63 -1.72
C VAL A 99 10.85 7.75 -0.85
N HIS A 100 10.42 8.96 -1.15
CA HIS A 100 10.54 10.12 -0.27
C HIS A 100 9.12 10.61 0.03
N TRP A 101 8.67 10.42 1.26
CA TRP A 101 7.36 10.90 1.71
C TRP A 101 7.37 12.41 1.86
N ASP A 102 6.22 13.05 1.65
CA ASP A 102 6.09 14.49 1.86
C ASP A 102 6.21 14.82 3.36
N ASP A 103 6.82 15.97 3.66
CA ASP A 103 7.21 16.36 5.01
C ASP A 103 6.03 16.49 5.98
N ASP A 104 4.86 16.92 5.48
CA ASP A 104 3.64 17.02 6.30
C ASP A 104 3.18 15.66 6.84
N LEU A 105 3.30 14.59 6.03
CA LEU A 105 3.00 13.23 6.47
C LEU A 105 3.97 12.79 7.57
N LEU A 106 5.27 13.07 7.38
CA LEU A 106 6.31 12.66 8.34
C LEU A 106 6.16 13.41 9.67
N VAL A 107 6.03 14.73 9.61
CA VAL A 107 5.90 15.58 10.82
C VAL A 107 4.64 15.22 11.61
N ASN A 108 3.51 15.04 10.94
CA ASN A 108 2.27 14.65 11.60
C ASN A 108 2.36 13.23 12.17
N SER A 109 2.97 12.29 11.46
CA SER A 109 3.18 10.93 11.93
C SER A 109 4.02 10.91 13.21
N ASP A 110 5.13 11.65 13.25
CA ASP A 110 6.00 11.76 14.43
C ASP A 110 5.25 12.37 15.63
N ALA A 111 4.31 13.27 15.37
CA ALA A 111 3.44 13.86 16.39
C ALA A 111 2.23 12.98 16.74
N CYS A 112 2.09 11.78 16.17
CA CYS A 112 0.91 10.89 16.28
C CYS A 112 -0.41 11.58 15.86
N ILE A 113 -0.34 12.43 14.84
CA ILE A 113 -1.47 13.14 14.25
C ILE A 113 -1.77 12.57 12.87
N GLU A 114 -3.04 12.36 12.57
CA GLU A 114 -3.48 11.94 11.24
C GLU A 114 -3.40 13.09 10.25
N THR A 115 -3.02 12.79 9.02
CA THR A 115 -3.02 13.75 7.91
C THR A 115 -4.16 13.44 6.96
N LEU A 116 -5.05 14.42 6.75
CA LEU A 116 -6.12 14.28 5.78
C LEU A 116 -5.54 14.31 4.36
N VAL A 117 -5.72 13.22 3.61
CA VAL A 117 -5.36 13.14 2.20
C VAL A 117 -6.62 12.92 1.34
N ARG A 118 -6.65 13.54 0.19
CA ARG A 118 -7.73 13.40 -0.80
C ARG A 118 -7.21 12.70 -2.04
N VAL A 119 -8.09 12.06 -2.79
CA VAL A 119 -7.75 11.46 -4.09
C VAL A 119 -7.03 12.48 -4.97
N GLY A 120 -5.89 12.10 -5.53
CA GLY A 120 -5.06 12.96 -6.37
C GLY A 120 -4.04 13.83 -5.63
N MET A 121 -4.11 13.94 -4.30
CA MET A 121 -3.04 14.59 -3.54
C MET A 121 -1.76 13.77 -3.58
N ARG A 122 -0.63 14.47 -3.66
CA ARG A 122 0.68 13.84 -3.55
C ARG A 122 0.93 13.45 -2.10
N MET A 123 1.49 12.27 -1.89
CA MET A 123 1.94 11.78 -0.58
C MET A 123 3.46 11.63 -0.52
N GLY A 124 4.13 11.70 -1.67
CA GLY A 124 5.57 11.54 -1.80
C GLY A 124 5.99 11.41 -3.26
N HIS A 125 7.26 11.15 -3.48
CA HIS A 125 7.82 10.93 -4.82
C HIS A 125 8.89 9.84 -4.81
N ALA A 126 9.17 9.29 -5.97
CA ALA A 126 10.23 8.30 -6.11
C ALA A 126 11.60 8.94 -5.89
N ARG A 127 12.46 8.24 -5.18
CA ARG A 127 13.88 8.60 -5.10
C ARG A 127 14.57 8.20 -6.40
N THR A 128 15.39 9.08 -6.95
CA THR A 128 16.31 8.71 -8.01
C THR A 128 17.39 7.82 -7.39
N LEU A 129 17.35 6.53 -7.69
CA LEU A 129 18.48 5.66 -7.33
C LEU A 129 19.68 6.10 -8.17
N PRO A 130 20.89 6.21 -7.59
CA PRO A 130 22.07 6.37 -8.41
C PRO A 130 22.15 5.18 -9.37
N ASP A 131 22.36 5.46 -10.65
CA ASP A 131 22.54 4.43 -11.66
C ASP A 131 23.56 3.42 -11.13
N SER A 132 23.20 2.15 -11.11
CA SER A 132 24.15 1.07 -10.78
C SER A 132 25.34 1.26 -11.70
N VAL A 133 26.46 1.66 -11.12
CA VAL A 133 27.75 1.82 -11.79
C VAL A 133 27.98 0.56 -12.62
N GLY A 134 28.10 0.77 -13.93
CA GLY A 134 28.18 -0.28 -14.91
C GLY A 134 29.15 -1.37 -14.52
N GLU A 135 28.74 -2.57 -14.75
CA GLU A 135 29.54 -3.79 -14.67
C GLU A 135 30.81 -3.58 -15.48
N GLU A 136 31.92 -3.36 -14.77
CA GLU A 136 33.24 -3.19 -15.32
C GLU A 136 33.59 -4.48 -16.07
N THR A 137 33.48 -4.43 -17.39
CA THR A 137 33.96 -5.51 -18.29
C THR A 137 35.43 -5.71 -18.02
N ARG A 138 35.78 -6.80 -17.31
CA ARG A 138 37.17 -7.28 -17.23
C ARG A 138 37.68 -7.58 -18.64
N PRO A 139 38.79 -6.98 -19.08
CA PRO A 139 39.45 -7.41 -20.30
C PRO A 139 40.07 -8.79 -20.05
N ARG A 140 40.04 -9.60 -21.10
CA ARG A 140 40.68 -10.93 -21.18
C ARG A 140 42.20 -10.84 -21.11
#